data_c1f2e65551792db3cb4f05fb098d9010
#
_entry.id   c1f2e65551792db3cb4f05fb098d9010
#
_cell.length_a   1.000
_cell.length_b   1.000
_cell.length_c   1.000
_cell.angle_alpha   90.00
_cell.angle_beta   90.00
_cell.angle_gamma   90.00
#
_symmetry.space_group_name_H-M   'P 1'
#
loop_
_entity.id
_entity.type
_entity.pdbx_description
1 polymer ?
#
loop_
_entity_poly.entity_id
_entity_poly.type
_entity_poly.pdbx_seq_one_letter_code
_entity_poly.pdbx_strand_id
1 'polypeptide(L)'
;MKAADKKLLESKLEYLKKVSLFTGLEESKIRVILDKMVVEKIEAETTFIQEKSTGSDLYILLDGEVEISKSLVLPEWIQTTQKTDKSLIRLSEKHFPFFGEMAIYEEQSERSASITAKRPCLIARISKKDLWHIFENDHEIGMIINRNVAAELVKRLNKANKDILKLTTAFTLALEG
;
A
#
# COMPACT_ATOMS: atom_id res chain seq x y z
N MET A 1 -9.09 -16.45 -11.38
CA MET A 1 -8.84 -15.17 -12.10
C MET A 1 -9.64 -15.12 -13.40
N LYS A 2 -10.21 -13.95 -13.74
CA LYS A 2 -10.89 -13.74 -15.02
C LYS A 2 -9.88 -13.66 -16.16
N ALA A 3 -10.19 -14.21 -17.34
CA ALA A 3 -9.27 -14.16 -18.49
C ALA A 3 -8.89 -12.72 -18.90
N ALA A 4 -9.81 -11.76 -18.68
CA ALA A 4 -9.56 -10.34 -18.93
C ALA A 4 -8.50 -9.76 -17.99
N ASP A 5 -8.52 -10.14 -16.70
CA ASP A 5 -7.54 -9.68 -15.70
C ASP A 5 -6.14 -10.18 -16.07
N LYS A 6 -6.04 -11.45 -16.48
CA LYS A 6 -4.78 -12.04 -16.92
C LYS A 6 -4.17 -11.28 -18.09
N LYS A 7 -4.96 -11.04 -19.14
CA LYS A 7 -4.50 -10.30 -20.32
C LYS A 7 -4.05 -8.88 -19.96
N LEU A 8 -4.76 -8.23 -19.05
CA LEU A 8 -4.43 -6.89 -18.60
C LEU A 8 -3.14 -6.86 -17.80
N LEU A 9 -2.97 -7.78 -16.83
CA LEU A 9 -1.74 -7.88 -16.02
C LEU A 9 -0.53 -8.21 -16.89
N GLU A 10 -0.66 -9.11 -17.87
CA GLU A 10 0.39 -9.40 -18.85
C GLU A 10 0.78 -8.15 -19.66
N SER A 11 -0.19 -7.31 -20.06
CA SER A 11 0.11 -6.07 -20.76
C SER A 11 0.85 -5.02 -19.90
N LYS A 12 0.76 -5.16 -18.57
CA LYS A 12 1.42 -4.31 -17.58
C LYS A 12 2.71 -4.92 -16.99
N LEU A 13 3.20 -6.04 -17.53
CA LEU A 13 4.34 -6.76 -16.96
C LEU A 13 5.60 -5.89 -16.84
N GLU A 14 5.93 -5.08 -17.85
CA GLU A 14 7.08 -4.17 -17.79
C GLU A 14 6.92 -3.05 -16.74
N TYR A 15 5.69 -2.67 -16.43
CA TYR A 15 5.38 -1.79 -15.31
C TYR A 15 5.58 -2.52 -13.98
N LEU A 16 5.03 -3.72 -13.85
CA LEU A 16 5.09 -4.53 -12.64
C LEU A 16 6.52 -4.88 -12.24
N LYS A 17 7.40 -5.15 -13.20
CA LYS A 17 8.84 -5.37 -12.96
C LYS A 17 9.53 -4.19 -12.27
N LYS A 18 8.99 -2.97 -12.40
CA LYS A 18 9.52 -1.76 -11.74
C LYS A 18 8.97 -1.57 -10.31
N VAL A 19 7.92 -2.28 -9.94
CA VAL A 19 7.40 -2.25 -8.56
C VAL A 19 8.43 -2.88 -7.63
N SER A 20 8.84 -2.16 -6.59
CA SER A 20 9.90 -2.62 -5.67
C SER A 20 9.59 -3.97 -5.00
N LEU A 21 8.31 -4.34 -4.90
CA LEU A 21 7.86 -5.64 -4.43
C LEU A 21 8.48 -6.80 -5.22
N PHE A 22 8.64 -6.65 -6.53
CA PHE A 22 9.11 -7.71 -7.45
C PHE A 22 10.61 -7.63 -7.75
N THR A 23 11.35 -6.71 -7.13
CA THR A 23 12.79 -6.56 -7.37
C THR A 23 13.55 -7.86 -7.11
N GLY A 24 14.27 -8.35 -8.13
CA GLY A 24 15.07 -9.57 -8.04
C GLY A 24 14.29 -10.86 -8.29
N LEU A 25 12.99 -10.79 -8.63
CA LEU A 25 12.24 -11.93 -9.13
C LEU A 25 12.41 -12.07 -10.64
N GLU A 26 12.57 -13.30 -11.09
CA GLU A 26 12.46 -13.64 -12.50
C GLU A 26 11.02 -13.45 -13.00
N GLU A 27 10.88 -13.15 -14.27
CA GLU A 27 9.58 -12.89 -14.92
C GLU A 27 8.61 -14.08 -14.79
N SER A 28 9.12 -15.31 -14.89
CA SER A 28 8.36 -16.54 -14.66
C SER A 28 7.70 -16.56 -13.27
N LYS A 29 8.43 -16.14 -12.24
CA LYS A 29 7.97 -16.09 -10.84
C LYS A 29 7.00 -14.93 -10.59
N ILE A 30 7.21 -13.79 -11.25
CA ILE A 30 6.22 -12.69 -11.23
C ILE A 30 4.89 -13.22 -11.78
N ARG A 31 4.87 -13.94 -12.90
CA ARG A 31 3.64 -14.51 -13.48
C ARG A 31 2.89 -15.44 -12.52
N VAL A 32 3.60 -16.23 -11.71
CA VAL A 32 2.95 -17.06 -10.67
C VAL A 32 2.13 -16.20 -9.70
N ILE A 33 2.65 -15.03 -9.32
CA ILE A 33 1.92 -14.10 -8.44
C ILE A 33 0.75 -13.46 -9.20
N LEU A 34 0.97 -13.01 -10.45
CA LEU A 34 -0.06 -12.38 -11.28
C LEU A 34 -1.24 -13.32 -11.52
N ASP A 35 -1.02 -14.63 -11.64
CA ASP A 35 -2.07 -15.63 -11.82
C ASP A 35 -3.04 -15.71 -10.62
N LYS A 36 -2.68 -15.17 -9.46
CA LYS A 36 -3.53 -15.09 -8.26
C LYS A 36 -4.09 -13.68 -8.03
N MET A 37 -3.67 -12.70 -8.80
CA MET A 37 -4.16 -11.33 -8.65
C MET A 37 -5.51 -11.12 -9.35
N VAL A 38 -6.30 -10.21 -8.80
CA VAL A 38 -7.56 -9.72 -9.37
C VAL A 38 -7.38 -8.23 -9.67
N VAL A 39 -7.93 -7.78 -10.80
CA VAL A 39 -7.90 -6.37 -11.19
C VAL A 39 -9.23 -5.71 -10.87
N GLU A 40 -9.18 -4.56 -10.22
CA GLU A 40 -10.33 -3.76 -9.85
C GLU A 40 -10.20 -2.33 -10.39
N LYS A 41 -11.31 -1.77 -10.86
CA LYS A 41 -11.45 -0.37 -11.22
C LYS A 41 -12.10 0.36 -10.06
N ILE A 42 -11.48 1.44 -9.63
CA ILE A 42 -11.96 2.28 -8.55
C ILE A 42 -12.28 3.66 -9.12
N GLU A 43 -13.49 4.12 -8.91
CA GLU A 43 -13.93 5.44 -9.33
C GLU A 43 -13.23 6.54 -8.52
N ALA A 44 -13.10 7.73 -9.11
CA ALA A 44 -12.56 8.90 -8.42
C ALA A 44 -13.34 9.19 -7.12
N GLU A 45 -12.66 9.74 -6.13
CA GLU A 45 -13.15 10.11 -4.78
C GLU A 45 -13.72 8.92 -3.97
N THR A 46 -13.42 7.67 -4.38
CA THR A 46 -13.82 6.47 -3.65
C THR A 46 -12.74 6.07 -2.66
N THR A 47 -13.09 5.95 -1.37
CA THR A 47 -12.25 5.33 -0.34
C THR A 47 -12.44 3.82 -0.39
N PHE A 48 -11.45 3.09 -0.85
CA PHE A 48 -11.53 1.63 -1.02
C PHE A 48 -10.76 0.85 0.08
N ILE A 49 -9.94 1.54 0.86
CA ILE A 49 -9.40 1.05 2.14
C ILE A 49 -9.75 2.09 3.19
N GLN A 50 -10.42 1.67 4.25
CA GLN A 50 -10.79 2.52 5.37
C GLN A 50 -9.90 2.22 6.57
N GLU A 51 -9.32 3.25 7.21
CA GLU A 51 -8.58 3.10 8.47
C GLU A 51 -9.41 2.34 9.51
N LYS A 52 -8.75 1.47 10.28
CA LYS A 52 -9.36 0.58 11.29
C LYS A 52 -10.33 -0.47 10.76
N SER A 53 -10.58 -0.54 9.45
CA SER A 53 -11.30 -1.67 8.88
C SER A 53 -10.41 -2.92 8.87
N THR A 54 -11.03 -4.09 8.92
CA THR A 54 -10.33 -5.37 8.74
C THR A 54 -10.08 -5.63 7.27
N GLY A 55 -8.90 -6.13 6.93
CA GLY A 55 -8.57 -6.51 5.57
C GLY A 55 -7.11 -6.92 5.44
N SER A 56 -6.85 -7.96 4.67
CA SER A 56 -5.54 -8.61 4.59
C SER A 56 -4.97 -8.68 3.16
N ASP A 57 -5.53 -7.90 2.24
CA ASP A 57 -5.06 -7.91 0.86
C ASP A 57 -3.92 -6.92 0.64
N LEU A 58 -3.02 -7.29 -0.26
CA LEU A 58 -1.98 -6.42 -0.81
C LEU A 58 -2.45 -5.88 -2.15
N TYR A 59 -2.14 -4.61 -2.39
CA TYR A 59 -2.57 -3.86 -3.58
C TYR A 59 -1.37 -3.27 -4.31
N ILE A 60 -1.46 -3.22 -5.64
CA ILE A 60 -0.53 -2.50 -6.52
C ILE A 60 -1.34 -1.53 -7.36
N LEU A 61 -0.97 -0.26 -7.37
CA LEU A 61 -1.58 0.74 -8.24
C LEU A 61 -1.00 0.58 -9.65
N LEU A 62 -1.84 0.19 -10.60
CA LEU A 62 -1.46 -0.01 -12.01
C LEU A 62 -1.64 1.25 -12.84
N ASP A 63 -2.60 2.10 -12.46
CA ASP A 63 -2.92 3.38 -13.10
C ASP A 63 -3.74 4.23 -12.13
N GLY A 64 -3.60 5.55 -12.22
CA GLY A 64 -4.36 6.48 -11.40
C GLY A 64 -3.55 7.20 -10.32
N GLU A 65 -4.25 7.79 -9.36
CA GLU A 65 -3.68 8.48 -8.22
C GLU A 65 -4.49 8.19 -6.96
N VAL A 66 -3.80 7.88 -5.87
CA VAL A 66 -4.40 7.63 -4.56
C VAL A 66 -3.84 8.59 -3.52
N GLU A 67 -4.69 8.94 -2.56
CA GLU A 67 -4.32 9.67 -1.35
C GLU A 67 -4.39 8.72 -0.15
N ILE A 68 -3.32 8.68 0.61
CA ILE A 68 -3.25 7.98 1.89
C ILE A 68 -3.48 9.01 2.99
N SER A 69 -4.52 8.81 3.80
CA SER A 69 -4.89 9.68 4.90
C SER A 69 -5.05 8.93 6.21
N LYS A 70 -4.96 9.66 7.30
CA LYS A 70 -5.14 9.13 8.65
C LYS A 70 -5.97 10.09 9.48
N SER A 71 -6.89 9.57 10.29
CA SER A 71 -7.71 10.37 11.18
C SER A 71 -6.86 10.99 12.28
N LEU A 72 -7.03 12.30 12.51
CA LEU A 72 -6.39 12.97 13.63
C LEU A 72 -7.09 12.55 14.94
N VAL A 73 -6.29 12.14 15.91
CA VAL A 73 -6.76 11.96 17.28
C VAL A 73 -6.73 13.33 17.95
N LEU A 74 -7.87 14.00 17.97
CA LEU A 74 -8.00 15.29 18.68
C LEU A 74 -8.43 15.04 20.12
N PRO A 75 -7.96 15.86 21.09
CA PRO A 75 -8.46 15.81 22.45
C PRO A 75 -9.96 16.06 22.49
N GLU A 76 -10.67 15.44 23.45
CA GLU A 76 -12.15 15.51 23.59
C GLU A 76 -12.71 16.93 23.71
N TRP A 77 -11.91 17.87 24.22
CA TRP A 77 -12.31 19.28 24.33
C TRP A 77 -12.26 20.07 23.01
N ILE A 78 -11.68 19.49 21.95
CA ILE A 78 -11.74 20.07 20.60
C ILE A 78 -12.98 19.48 19.91
N GLN A 79 -14.11 20.15 20.03
CA GLN A 79 -15.32 19.78 19.28
C GLN A 79 -15.18 20.25 17.84
N THR A 80 -14.82 19.35 16.92
CA THR A 80 -14.94 19.61 15.51
C THR A 80 -16.03 18.72 14.91
N THR A 81 -16.96 19.32 14.20
CA THR A 81 -17.99 18.61 13.42
C THR A 81 -17.44 18.04 12.13
N GLN A 82 -16.21 18.35 11.76
CA GLN A 82 -15.56 17.86 10.55
C GLN A 82 -14.63 16.67 10.88
N LYS A 83 -14.72 15.59 10.09
CA LYS A 83 -13.69 14.55 10.06
C LYS A 83 -12.39 15.21 9.61
N THR A 84 -11.46 15.35 10.53
CA THR A 84 -10.13 15.92 10.26
C THR A 84 -9.19 14.79 9.83
N ASP A 85 -9.41 14.25 8.64
CA ASP A 85 -8.45 13.34 8.04
C ASP A 85 -7.25 14.13 7.53
N LYS A 86 -6.06 13.80 8.02
CA LYS A 86 -4.82 14.40 7.53
C LYS A 86 -4.30 13.57 6.36
N SER A 87 -4.23 14.21 5.19
CA SER A 87 -3.50 13.64 4.06
C SER A 87 -2.03 13.45 4.42
N LEU A 88 -1.52 12.23 4.31
CA LEU A 88 -0.13 11.90 4.58
C LEU A 88 0.72 11.97 3.32
N ILE A 89 0.22 11.39 2.22
CA ILE A 89 0.92 11.30 0.95
C ILE A 89 -0.05 11.04 -0.20
N ARG A 90 0.26 11.59 -1.38
CA ARG A 90 -0.34 11.22 -2.66
C ARG A 90 0.65 10.41 -3.48
N LEU A 91 0.17 9.33 -4.06
CA LEU A 91 0.95 8.41 -4.89
C LEU A 91 0.23 8.20 -6.23
N SER A 92 0.97 8.33 -7.31
CA SER A 92 0.50 7.98 -8.65
C SER A 92 1.21 6.72 -9.15
N GLU A 93 0.73 6.17 -10.24
CA GLU A 93 1.35 5.03 -10.94
C GLU A 93 2.84 5.26 -11.26
N LYS A 94 3.28 6.50 -11.41
CA LYS A 94 4.69 6.86 -11.69
C LYS A 94 5.66 6.49 -10.57
N HIS A 95 5.13 6.29 -9.37
CA HIS A 95 5.89 5.89 -8.18
C HIS A 95 5.95 4.37 -8.01
N PHE A 96 5.27 3.59 -8.87
CA PHE A 96 5.16 2.13 -8.79
C PHE A 96 4.73 1.63 -7.40
N PRO A 97 3.69 2.22 -6.77
CA PRO A 97 3.42 1.97 -5.38
C PRO A 97 2.69 0.65 -5.18
N PHE A 98 3.01 0.00 -4.04
CA PHE A 98 2.19 -1.04 -3.45
C PHE A 98 1.84 -0.65 -2.01
N PHE A 99 0.73 -1.17 -1.51
CA PHE A 99 0.22 -0.85 -0.17
C PHE A 99 -0.63 -1.99 0.39
N GLY A 100 -0.91 -1.93 1.71
CA GLY A 100 -1.60 -3.00 2.44
C GLY A 100 -0.67 -4.11 2.92
N GLU A 101 0.64 -3.95 2.74
CA GLU A 101 1.67 -4.92 3.11
C GLU A 101 1.71 -5.22 4.60
N MET A 102 1.41 -4.26 5.47
CA MET A 102 1.40 -4.46 6.92
C MET A 102 0.38 -5.52 7.32
N ALA A 103 -0.81 -5.46 6.74
CA ALA A 103 -1.90 -6.39 7.05
C ALA A 103 -1.60 -7.86 6.67
N ILE A 104 -0.56 -8.12 5.85
CA ILE A 104 -0.14 -9.48 5.51
C ILE A 104 0.53 -10.15 6.71
N TYR A 105 1.25 -9.37 7.54
CA TYR A 105 2.05 -9.87 8.66
C TYR A 105 1.36 -9.75 10.02
N GLU A 106 0.30 -8.97 10.12
CA GLU A 106 -0.47 -8.80 11.35
C GLU A 106 -1.55 -9.89 11.48
N GLU A 107 -1.73 -10.44 12.69
CA GLU A 107 -2.80 -11.41 12.98
C GLU A 107 -4.17 -10.74 12.98
N GLN A 108 -4.28 -9.57 13.60
CA GLN A 108 -5.46 -8.71 13.56
C GLN A 108 -5.18 -7.59 12.56
N SER A 109 -5.53 -7.81 11.31
CA SER A 109 -5.20 -6.92 10.20
C SER A 109 -6.11 -5.69 10.14
N GLU A 110 -6.00 -4.80 11.11
CA GLU A 110 -6.60 -3.48 11.00
C GLU A 110 -5.81 -2.62 10.01
N ARG A 111 -6.53 -1.93 9.14
CA ARG A 111 -5.92 -0.99 8.20
C ARG A 111 -5.37 0.22 8.94
N SER A 112 -4.08 0.48 8.78
CA SER A 112 -3.37 1.57 9.47
C SER A 112 -3.66 2.97 8.92
N ALA A 113 -4.31 3.07 7.76
CA ALA A 113 -4.67 4.32 7.09
C ALA A 113 -5.81 4.11 6.11
N SER A 114 -6.49 5.18 5.74
CA SER A 114 -7.45 5.21 4.64
C SER A 114 -6.76 5.46 3.31
N ILE A 115 -7.25 4.84 2.22
CA ILE A 115 -6.77 5.08 0.86
C ILE A 115 -7.96 5.45 -0.02
N THR A 116 -7.89 6.65 -0.60
CA THR A 116 -8.91 7.22 -1.46
C THR A 116 -8.36 7.44 -2.85
N ALA A 117 -9.08 6.99 -3.87
CA ALA A 117 -8.75 7.27 -5.27
C ALA A 117 -9.01 8.75 -5.57
N LYS A 118 -8.01 9.50 -6.02
CA LYS A 118 -8.15 10.91 -6.42
C LYS A 118 -8.47 11.09 -7.90
N ARG A 119 -8.23 10.06 -8.69
CA ARG A 119 -8.63 9.88 -10.07
C ARG A 119 -9.18 8.46 -10.23
N PRO A 120 -9.87 8.14 -11.33
CA PRO A 120 -10.16 6.73 -11.63
C PRO A 120 -8.88 5.91 -11.57
N CYS A 121 -8.89 4.83 -10.80
CA CYS A 121 -7.73 3.99 -10.56
C CYS A 121 -7.94 2.58 -11.11
N LEU A 122 -6.86 1.98 -11.54
CA LEU A 122 -6.75 0.56 -11.82
C LEU A 122 -5.80 -0.05 -10.79
N ILE A 123 -6.26 -1.02 -10.03
CA ILE A 123 -5.47 -1.68 -8.99
C ILE A 123 -5.43 -3.18 -9.22
N ALA A 124 -4.28 -3.79 -8.93
CA ALA A 124 -4.15 -5.24 -8.81
C ALA A 124 -4.13 -5.62 -7.34
N ARG A 125 -4.91 -6.62 -6.96
CA ARG A 125 -5.07 -7.09 -5.58
C ARG A 125 -4.75 -8.57 -5.46
N ILE A 126 -4.03 -8.96 -4.41
CA ILE A 126 -3.82 -10.36 -4.02
C ILE A 126 -4.17 -10.54 -2.55
N SER A 127 -4.88 -11.62 -2.23
CA SER A 127 -5.21 -11.93 -0.83
C SER A 127 -4.01 -12.46 -0.05
N LYS A 128 -3.98 -12.21 1.26
CA LYS A 128 -3.00 -12.79 2.18
C LYS A 128 -2.92 -14.32 2.01
N LYS A 129 -4.08 -14.99 1.92
CA LYS A 129 -4.17 -16.44 1.75
C LYS A 129 -3.47 -16.92 0.49
N ASP A 130 -3.74 -16.26 -0.66
CA ASP A 130 -3.12 -16.66 -1.93
C ASP A 130 -1.62 -16.37 -1.93
N LEU A 131 -1.20 -15.26 -1.34
CA LEU A 131 0.21 -14.90 -1.24
C LEU A 131 0.99 -15.89 -0.37
N TRP A 132 0.46 -16.25 0.81
CA TRP A 132 1.07 -17.25 1.67
C TRP A 132 1.11 -18.63 1.02
N HIS A 133 0.05 -19.01 0.31
CA HIS A 133 0.04 -20.27 -0.45
C HIS A 133 1.16 -20.30 -1.52
N ILE A 134 1.43 -19.17 -2.20
CA ILE A 134 2.57 -19.08 -3.11
C ILE A 134 3.89 -19.28 -2.35
N PHE A 135 4.07 -18.62 -1.19
CA PHE A 135 5.31 -18.71 -0.41
C PHE A 135 5.60 -20.14 0.11
N GLU A 136 4.56 -20.88 0.45
CA GLU A 136 4.66 -22.28 0.87
C GLU A 136 5.06 -23.20 -0.28
N ASN A 137 4.67 -22.89 -1.51
CA ASN A 137 4.96 -23.72 -2.69
C ASN A 137 6.23 -23.27 -3.43
N ASP A 138 6.66 -22.02 -3.29
CA ASP A 138 7.90 -21.49 -3.84
C ASP A 138 8.59 -20.57 -2.81
N HIS A 139 9.49 -21.18 -2.05
CA HIS A 139 10.21 -20.47 -0.98
C HIS A 139 11.11 -19.34 -1.50
N GLU A 140 11.57 -19.41 -2.75
CA GLU A 140 12.37 -18.34 -3.35
C GLU A 140 11.51 -17.09 -3.58
N ILE A 141 10.28 -17.24 -4.09
CA ILE A 141 9.32 -16.14 -4.18
C ILE A 141 9.08 -15.56 -2.78
N GLY A 142 8.80 -16.45 -1.80
CA GLY A 142 8.57 -16.02 -0.41
C GLY A 142 9.74 -15.22 0.14
N MET A 143 10.96 -15.71 0.02
CA MET A 143 12.15 -15.02 0.52
C MET A 143 12.36 -13.65 -0.14
N ILE A 144 12.23 -13.58 -1.46
CA ILE A 144 12.47 -12.33 -2.21
C ILE A 144 11.39 -11.29 -1.89
N ILE A 145 10.11 -11.68 -1.89
CA ILE A 145 9.00 -10.77 -1.57
C ILE A 145 9.11 -10.26 -0.13
N ASN A 146 9.37 -11.15 0.84
CA ASN A 146 9.53 -10.76 2.24
C ASN A 146 10.70 -9.77 2.42
N ARG A 147 11.84 -10.01 1.78
CA ARG A 147 12.98 -9.09 1.78
C ARG A 147 12.60 -7.72 1.20
N ASN A 148 11.86 -7.70 0.09
CA ASN A 148 11.48 -6.46 -0.57
C ASN A 148 10.46 -5.66 0.26
N VAL A 149 9.50 -6.33 0.89
CA VAL A 149 8.57 -5.70 1.84
C VAL A 149 9.34 -5.14 3.04
N ALA A 150 10.23 -5.91 3.65
CA ALA A 150 11.04 -5.44 4.76
C ALA A 150 11.88 -4.20 4.39
N ALA A 151 12.50 -4.20 3.20
CA ALA A 151 13.26 -3.06 2.70
C ALA A 151 12.39 -1.80 2.53
N GLU A 152 11.15 -1.96 2.06
CA GLU A 152 10.22 -0.85 1.92
C GLU A 152 9.74 -0.33 3.29
N LEU A 153 9.44 -1.23 4.25
CA LEU A 153 9.07 -0.85 5.61
C LEU A 153 10.19 -0.09 6.32
N VAL A 154 11.46 -0.51 6.14
CA VAL A 154 12.63 0.21 6.66
C VAL A 154 12.72 1.63 6.08
N LYS A 155 12.49 1.81 4.78
CA LYS A 155 12.46 3.15 4.15
C LYS A 155 11.37 4.03 4.76
N ARG A 156 10.16 3.49 4.92
CA ARG A 156 9.03 4.21 5.51
C ARG A 156 9.27 4.58 6.97
N LEU A 157 9.83 3.65 7.76
CA LEU A 157 10.23 3.91 9.15
C LEU A 157 11.27 5.02 9.25
N ASN A 158 12.33 4.97 8.43
CA ASN A 158 13.35 6.01 8.42
C ASN A 158 12.79 7.38 8.02
N LYS A 159 11.83 7.41 7.09
CA LYS A 159 11.13 8.66 6.74
C LYS A 159 10.30 9.15 7.92
N ALA A 160 9.51 8.30 8.55
CA ALA A 160 8.70 8.66 9.72
C ALA A 160 9.56 9.22 10.86
N ASN A 161 10.70 8.59 11.17
CA ASN A 161 11.63 9.05 12.20
C ASN A 161 12.20 10.45 11.86
N LYS A 162 12.54 10.72 10.60
CA LYS A 162 12.98 12.05 10.16
C LYS A 162 11.86 13.09 10.29
N ASP A 163 10.63 12.73 9.98
CA ASP A 163 9.50 13.65 10.08
C ASP A 163 9.16 13.94 11.55
N ILE A 164 9.24 12.94 12.44
CA ILE A 164 9.12 13.13 13.90
C ILE A 164 10.20 14.11 14.40
N LEU A 165 11.46 13.91 14.02
CA LEU A 165 12.56 14.80 14.45
C LEU A 165 12.31 16.25 14.01
N LYS A 166 11.87 16.47 12.76
CA LYS A 166 11.52 17.81 12.26
C LYS A 166 10.39 18.44 13.07
N LEU A 167 9.33 17.68 13.38
CA LEU A 167 8.21 18.15 14.17
C LEU A 167 8.65 18.51 15.59
N THR A 168 9.46 17.64 16.23
CA THR A 168 9.97 17.90 17.57
C THR A 168 10.85 19.15 17.60
N THR A 169 11.74 19.31 16.61
CA THR A 169 12.59 20.52 16.49
C THR A 169 11.72 21.79 16.31
N ALA A 170 10.75 21.74 15.41
CA ALA A 170 9.85 22.87 15.18
C ALA A 170 9.05 23.24 16.44
N PHE A 171 8.58 22.22 17.19
CA PHE A 171 7.88 22.43 18.44
C PHE A 171 8.77 23.06 19.53
N THR A 172 10.02 22.55 19.70
CA THR A 172 10.98 23.13 20.64
C THR A 172 11.26 24.61 20.33
N LEU A 173 11.52 24.94 19.06
CA LEU A 173 11.77 26.33 18.65
C LEU A 173 10.54 27.24 18.89
N ALA A 174 9.33 26.71 18.73
CA ALA A 174 8.10 27.47 18.98
C ALA A 174 7.84 27.72 20.48
N LEU A 175 8.41 26.94 21.37
CA LEU A 175 8.31 27.12 22.84
C LEU A 175 9.41 28.03 23.40
N GLU A 176 10.53 28.16 22.72
CA GLU A 176 11.67 29.00 23.16
C GLU A 176 11.60 30.44 22.60
N GLY A 177 10.71 30.73 21.67
CA GLY A 177 10.46 32.06 21.06
C GLY A 177 9.25 32.73 21.64
#